data_63e4537e6306d77f58604aac658ef6d0
#
_entry.id   63e4537e6306d77f58604aac658ef6d0
#
_cell.length_a   1.000
_cell.length_b   1.000
_cell.length_c   1.000
_cell.angle_alpha   90.00
_cell.angle_beta   90.00
_cell.angle_gamma   90.00
#
_symmetry.space_group_name_H-M   'P 1'
#
loop_
_entity.id
_entity.type
_entity.pdbx_description
1 polymer ?
#
loop_
_entity_poly.entity_id
_entity_poly.type
_entity_poly.pdbx_seq_one_letter_code
_entity_poly.pdbx_strand_id
1 'polypeptide(L)'
;MAISIRTLFSWNAPLGIALLIGMVAAGEEPAKRIVFIAGGPSHGFGSHEHYAGCRVLADTVKRTVPKAQCEIVRNGWPADDALLDSADTIVIYSDGGGRHPSLDHLDRLKKQMDRGVGLVCIHYAVEVPKERGGPEFLQWLGGYFETHWSVNPHWKARFDPLPKHPITAGVKPFETNDEWYFHMRFRNGMKDVTPILSAIAPESTMERPDGPHSGNPDVRRAVANREPQHVAWASERPNGGRAFGYTGGHYHWNWGRTEPTRLVANAILWTAHIDVPESGAVVEPIEATKLIENQDEAPPENFNPAEVAKEFDIPVGQSVGAKQPGKLLFSSKTINAQTSRHQIDVDVDVRGVKKLYLIVTPGEDGLSCDWADWIAPKLIDEKGTRSLLDLPWFRATTDWGQVRKNANAAGGPLKVYGETVEGIGTHASSVIGLDLPEGSQRLQVGCGLDEG
;
A
#
# COMPACT_ATOMS: atom_id res chain seq x y z
N MET A 1 14.96 9.53 -20.58
CA MET A 1 13.70 8.75 -20.60
C MET A 1 13.54 7.98 -21.89
N ALA A 2 12.77 6.90 -21.91
CA ALA A 2 12.32 6.23 -23.12
C ALA A 2 10.80 6.10 -23.13
N ILE A 3 10.21 6.05 -24.31
CA ILE A 3 8.76 6.00 -24.49
C ILE A 3 8.35 4.75 -25.28
N SER A 4 7.18 4.22 -24.99
CA SER A 4 6.59 3.15 -25.78
C SER A 4 5.08 3.25 -25.88
N ILE A 5 4.55 2.71 -26.98
CA ILE A 5 3.11 2.66 -27.30
C ILE A 5 2.72 1.19 -27.50
N ARG A 6 1.71 0.71 -26.77
CA ARG A 6 1.26 -0.68 -26.76
C ARG A 6 -0.26 -0.82 -26.91
N THR A 7 -0.71 -2.01 -27.31
CA THR A 7 -2.11 -2.33 -27.57
C THR A 7 -2.54 -3.67 -26.95
N LEU A 8 -3.85 -3.79 -26.65
CA LEU A 8 -4.49 -5.05 -26.33
C LEU A 8 -5.57 -5.39 -27.33
N PHE A 9 -5.58 -6.63 -27.85
CA PHE A 9 -6.67 -7.19 -28.62
C PHE A 9 -7.60 -7.96 -27.68
N SER A 10 -8.93 -7.66 -27.72
CA SER A 10 -9.90 -8.44 -26.95
C SER A 10 -10.46 -9.60 -27.78
N TRP A 11 -10.50 -10.80 -27.21
CA TRP A 11 -11.28 -11.90 -27.74
C TRP A 11 -12.75 -11.71 -27.37
N ASN A 12 -13.65 -11.86 -28.34
CA ASN A 12 -15.09 -11.87 -28.12
C ASN A 12 -15.52 -13.22 -27.54
N ALA A 13 -16.19 -13.21 -26.38
CA ALA A 13 -16.99 -14.35 -25.91
C ALA A 13 -18.46 -14.17 -26.33
N PRO A 14 -19.21 -15.25 -26.64
CA PRO A 14 -20.57 -15.15 -27.15
C PRO A 14 -21.57 -14.77 -26.05
N LEU A 15 -22.62 -14.04 -26.45
CA LEU A 15 -23.76 -13.67 -25.62
C LEU A 15 -24.48 -14.90 -25.06
N GLY A 16 -24.52 -15.03 -23.74
CA GLY A 16 -25.41 -15.91 -22.99
C GLY A 16 -26.71 -15.18 -22.62
N ILE A 17 -27.83 -15.81 -22.87
CA ILE A 17 -29.19 -15.34 -22.58
C ILE A 17 -29.37 -15.18 -21.08
N ALA A 18 -29.69 -13.97 -20.61
CA ALA A 18 -29.99 -13.67 -19.22
C ALA A 18 -31.44 -14.02 -18.88
N LEU A 19 -31.62 -14.97 -17.96
CA LEU A 19 -32.91 -15.24 -17.30
C LEU A 19 -33.11 -14.13 -16.23
N LEU A 20 -34.15 -13.31 -16.39
CA LEU A 20 -34.56 -12.32 -15.40
C LEU A 20 -35.22 -13.06 -14.20
N ILE A 21 -34.46 -13.28 -13.12
CA ILE A 21 -34.98 -13.58 -11.81
C ILE A 21 -35.12 -12.26 -11.05
N GLY A 22 -36.33 -11.90 -10.65
CA GLY A 22 -36.61 -10.69 -9.89
C GLY A 22 -35.86 -10.71 -8.55
N MET A 23 -34.80 -9.93 -8.44
CA MET A 23 -34.13 -9.65 -7.18
C MET A 23 -34.94 -8.60 -6.41
N VAL A 24 -35.42 -8.97 -5.24
CA VAL A 24 -35.82 -8.03 -4.20
C VAL A 24 -34.57 -7.18 -3.91
N ALA A 25 -34.66 -5.88 -4.11
CA ALA A 25 -33.58 -4.95 -3.80
C ALA A 25 -33.33 -5.00 -2.28
N ALA A 26 -32.32 -5.77 -1.86
CA ALA A 26 -31.74 -5.60 -0.54
C ALA A 26 -31.17 -4.17 -0.51
N GLY A 27 -31.60 -3.36 0.46
CA GLY A 27 -31.08 -2.01 0.64
C GLY A 27 -29.56 -2.06 0.69
N GLU A 28 -28.92 -1.17 -0.05
CA GLU A 28 -27.45 -1.14 -0.15
C GLU A 28 -26.88 -0.81 1.22
N GLU A 29 -26.12 -1.72 1.83
CA GLU A 29 -25.45 -1.50 3.11
C GLU A 29 -24.57 -0.23 3.00
N PRO A 30 -24.60 0.67 4.01
CA PRO A 30 -23.80 1.88 3.99
C PRO A 30 -22.32 1.55 3.88
N ALA A 31 -21.58 2.37 3.12
CA ALA A 31 -20.14 2.20 2.95
C ALA A 31 -19.42 2.28 4.29
N LYS A 32 -18.60 1.27 4.60
CA LYS A 32 -17.80 1.21 5.83
C LYS A 32 -16.63 2.20 5.77
N ARG A 33 -16.39 2.90 6.87
CA ARG A 33 -15.34 3.92 6.99
C ARG A 33 -14.18 3.43 7.85
N ILE A 34 -12.99 3.46 7.27
CA ILE A 34 -11.73 3.01 7.87
C ILE A 34 -10.81 4.23 7.99
N VAL A 35 -10.47 4.60 9.21
CA VAL A 35 -9.58 5.74 9.48
C VAL A 35 -8.22 5.22 9.89
N PHE A 36 -7.20 5.56 9.09
CA PHE A 36 -5.81 5.26 9.39
C PHE A 36 -5.15 6.46 10.07
N ILE A 37 -4.49 6.23 11.18
CA ILE A 37 -3.65 7.20 11.88
C ILE A 37 -2.19 6.77 11.67
N ALA A 38 -1.52 7.43 10.74
CA ALA A 38 -0.10 7.21 10.48
C ALA A 38 0.74 8.12 11.36
N GLY A 39 1.72 7.58 12.07
CA GLY A 39 2.72 8.33 12.81
C GLY A 39 3.57 9.22 11.90
N GLY A 40 4.32 10.15 12.50
CA GLY A 40 5.34 10.92 11.78
C GLY A 40 6.62 10.13 11.54
N PRO A 41 7.57 10.71 10.78
CA PRO A 41 8.89 10.14 10.56
C PRO A 41 9.64 9.86 11.87
N SER A 42 10.28 8.70 11.98
CA SER A 42 10.96 8.33 13.23
C SER A 42 12.21 7.47 13.05
N HIS A 43 12.32 6.72 11.97
CA HIS A 43 13.44 5.84 11.65
C HIS A 43 13.96 6.15 10.25
N GLY A 44 15.09 5.53 9.87
CA GLY A 44 15.65 5.70 8.55
C GLY A 44 14.87 4.95 7.46
N PHE A 45 15.22 5.23 6.23
CA PHE A 45 14.63 4.67 5.02
C PHE A 45 14.32 3.17 5.10
N GLY A 46 13.10 2.81 4.80
CA GLY A 46 12.62 1.42 4.79
C GLY A 46 12.18 0.88 6.15
N SER A 47 12.24 1.68 7.22
CA SER A 47 11.82 1.29 8.57
C SER A 47 10.82 2.29 9.14
N HIS A 48 9.77 1.80 9.82
CA HIS A 48 8.70 2.63 10.38
C HIS A 48 8.03 3.57 9.37
N GLU A 49 7.91 3.14 8.14
CA GLU A 49 7.28 3.92 7.07
C GLU A 49 5.75 3.93 7.24
N HIS A 50 5.31 4.63 8.27
CA HIS A 50 3.93 4.59 8.76
C HIS A 50 2.93 5.01 7.69
N TYR A 51 3.18 6.14 7.02
CA TYR A 51 2.28 6.62 5.97
C TYR A 51 2.28 5.72 4.74
N ALA A 52 3.46 5.32 4.26
CA ALA A 52 3.58 4.43 3.10
C ALA A 52 2.91 3.08 3.36
N GLY A 53 3.08 2.50 4.56
CA GLY A 53 2.40 1.27 4.96
C GLY A 53 0.88 1.43 5.05
N CYS A 54 0.39 2.52 5.61
CA CYS A 54 -1.05 2.84 5.60
C CYS A 54 -1.61 2.97 4.18
N ARG A 55 -0.85 3.54 3.24
CA ARG A 55 -1.22 3.62 1.82
C ARG A 55 -1.39 2.24 1.21
N VAL A 56 -0.41 1.35 1.38
CA VAL A 56 -0.47 -0.04 0.88
C VAL A 56 -1.71 -0.76 1.41
N LEU A 57 -1.96 -0.66 2.72
CA LEU A 57 -3.11 -1.33 3.35
C LEU A 57 -4.44 -0.74 2.90
N ALA A 58 -4.56 0.59 2.81
CA ALA A 58 -5.77 1.25 2.33
C ALA A 58 -6.09 0.89 0.86
N ASP A 59 -5.07 0.84 0.00
CA ASP A 59 -5.24 0.45 -1.40
C ASP A 59 -5.63 -1.04 -1.53
N THR A 60 -5.09 -1.92 -0.66
CA THR A 60 -5.46 -3.33 -0.59
C THR A 60 -6.92 -3.50 -0.14
N VAL A 61 -7.35 -2.75 0.88
CA VAL A 61 -8.74 -2.75 1.33
C VAL A 61 -9.68 -2.27 0.23
N LYS A 62 -9.38 -1.15 -0.43
CA LYS A 62 -10.20 -0.60 -1.53
C LYS A 62 -10.27 -1.55 -2.74
N ARG A 63 -9.17 -2.25 -3.05
CA ARG A 63 -9.15 -3.27 -4.12
C ARG A 63 -10.06 -4.44 -3.79
N THR A 64 -10.11 -4.83 -2.51
CA THR A 64 -10.95 -5.94 -2.04
C THR A 64 -12.42 -5.53 -1.93
N VAL A 65 -12.67 -4.34 -1.40
CA VAL A 65 -14.01 -3.78 -1.14
C VAL A 65 -14.06 -2.36 -1.71
N PRO A 66 -14.41 -2.19 -2.99
CA PRO A 66 -14.36 -0.88 -3.67
C PRO A 66 -15.23 0.21 -3.03
N LYS A 67 -16.26 -0.17 -2.27
CA LYS A 67 -17.13 0.77 -1.53
C LYS A 67 -16.53 1.24 -0.20
N ALA A 68 -15.49 0.59 0.32
CA ALA A 68 -14.86 0.99 1.57
C ALA A 68 -14.23 2.39 1.46
N GLN A 69 -14.52 3.24 2.41
CA GLN A 69 -13.97 4.59 2.50
C GLN A 69 -12.74 4.54 3.42
N CYS A 70 -11.56 4.70 2.86
CA CYS A 70 -10.31 4.74 3.60
C CYS A 70 -9.79 6.17 3.63
N GLU A 71 -9.58 6.71 4.82
CA GLU A 71 -8.98 8.02 5.06
C GLU A 71 -7.70 7.87 5.86
N ILE A 72 -6.64 8.56 5.46
CA ILE A 72 -5.32 8.45 6.10
C ILE A 72 -4.93 9.81 6.67
N VAL A 73 -4.81 9.86 7.99
CA VAL A 73 -4.27 11.00 8.72
C VAL A 73 -2.76 10.81 8.87
N ARG A 74 -1.97 11.83 8.54
CA ARG A 74 -0.51 11.83 8.68
C ARG A 74 -0.06 12.50 9.97
N ASN A 75 1.11 12.11 10.44
CA ASN A 75 1.84 12.73 11.53
C ASN A 75 1.10 12.68 12.89
N GLY A 76 0.37 11.60 13.12
CA GLY A 76 -0.25 11.32 14.41
C GLY A 76 -1.76 11.58 14.46
N TRP A 77 -2.25 11.97 15.62
CA TRP A 77 -3.69 12.11 15.88
C TRP A 77 -4.36 13.18 14.98
N PRO A 78 -5.59 12.93 14.49
CA PRO A 78 -6.28 13.89 13.63
C PRO A 78 -6.54 15.23 14.34
N ALA A 79 -6.33 16.34 13.62
CA ALA A 79 -6.61 17.68 14.15
C ALA A 79 -8.11 17.89 14.43
N ASP A 80 -8.99 17.22 13.65
CA ASP A 80 -10.44 17.18 13.89
C ASP A 80 -10.82 15.76 14.33
N ASP A 81 -11.09 15.62 15.63
CA ASP A 81 -11.56 14.39 16.24
C ASP A 81 -12.89 13.88 15.67
N ALA A 82 -13.72 14.76 15.09
CA ALA A 82 -15.02 14.40 14.52
C ALA A 82 -14.86 13.36 13.38
N LEU A 83 -13.70 13.29 12.75
CA LEU A 83 -13.35 12.25 11.79
C LEU A 83 -13.58 10.85 12.35
N LEU A 84 -13.25 10.61 13.62
CA LEU A 84 -13.37 9.32 14.27
C LEU A 84 -14.82 8.96 14.64
N ASP A 85 -15.71 9.95 14.75
CA ASP A 85 -17.11 9.71 15.13
C ASP A 85 -17.89 8.93 14.06
N SER A 86 -17.39 8.91 12.83
CA SER A 86 -17.98 8.16 11.71
C SER A 86 -17.20 6.88 11.36
N ALA A 87 -16.12 6.57 12.08
CA ALA A 87 -15.30 5.38 11.79
C ALA A 87 -16.01 4.08 12.20
N ASP A 88 -15.90 3.05 11.37
CA ASP A 88 -16.21 1.66 11.69
C ASP A 88 -14.99 0.94 12.27
N THR A 89 -13.78 1.31 11.85
CA THR A 89 -12.52 0.85 12.44
C THR A 89 -11.45 1.94 12.37
N ILE A 90 -10.58 1.97 13.38
CA ILE A 90 -9.43 2.86 13.48
C ILE A 90 -8.18 1.98 13.39
N VAL A 91 -7.27 2.32 12.49
CA VAL A 91 -5.98 1.65 12.29
C VAL A 91 -4.89 2.62 12.73
N ILE A 92 -4.09 2.24 13.71
CA ILE A 92 -2.95 3.04 14.20
C ILE A 92 -1.66 2.34 13.78
N TYR A 93 -0.87 2.99 12.95
CA TYR A 93 0.47 2.58 12.58
C TYR A 93 1.41 3.75 12.84
N SER A 94 2.10 3.70 13.95
CA SER A 94 2.88 4.82 14.48
C SER A 94 3.95 4.33 15.47
N ASP A 95 4.82 5.24 15.89
CA ASP A 95 5.59 5.02 17.10
C ASP A 95 4.68 4.87 18.32
N GLY A 96 5.20 4.14 19.32
CA GLY A 96 4.54 3.83 20.56
C GLY A 96 5.24 4.40 21.79
N GLY A 97 5.09 3.71 22.90
CA GLY A 97 5.61 4.14 24.20
C GLY A 97 5.05 5.50 24.58
N GLY A 98 5.88 6.37 25.14
CA GLY A 98 5.49 7.73 25.55
C GLY A 98 5.12 8.68 24.39
N ARG A 99 5.32 8.28 23.15
CA ARG A 99 4.99 9.06 21.94
C ARG A 99 3.77 8.51 21.17
N HIS A 100 3.09 7.51 21.72
CA HIS A 100 1.92 6.94 21.08
C HIS A 100 0.83 8.02 20.88
N PRO A 101 0.30 8.20 19.63
CA PRO A 101 -0.57 9.35 19.30
C PRO A 101 -1.89 9.39 20.07
N SER A 102 -2.35 8.29 20.63
CA SER A 102 -3.59 8.26 21.41
C SER A 102 -3.45 8.70 22.88
N LEU A 103 -2.23 8.85 23.40
CA LEU A 103 -2.05 9.08 24.86
C LEU A 103 -2.72 10.35 25.37
N ASP A 104 -2.68 11.42 24.61
CA ASP A 104 -3.35 12.68 24.98
C ASP A 104 -4.84 12.69 24.60
N HIS A 105 -5.32 11.60 24.00
CA HIS A 105 -6.66 11.45 23.44
C HIS A 105 -7.38 10.17 23.91
N LEU A 106 -6.94 9.57 25.02
CA LEU A 106 -7.52 8.32 25.52
C LEU A 106 -9.04 8.40 25.73
N ASP A 107 -9.55 9.53 26.22
CA ASP A 107 -11.00 9.73 26.40
C ASP A 107 -11.74 9.74 25.06
N ARG A 108 -11.12 10.31 24.01
CA ARG A 108 -11.68 10.33 22.65
C ARG A 108 -11.68 8.94 22.04
N LEU A 109 -10.57 8.21 22.18
CA LEU A 109 -10.49 6.81 21.73
C LEU A 109 -11.46 5.93 22.52
N LYS A 110 -11.57 6.13 23.85
CA LYS A 110 -12.54 5.42 24.70
C LYS A 110 -13.97 5.57 24.17
N LYS A 111 -14.38 6.80 23.81
CA LYS A 111 -15.71 7.06 23.22
C LYS A 111 -15.95 6.16 21.99
N GLN A 112 -14.94 5.96 21.14
CA GLN A 112 -15.05 5.09 19.97
C GLN A 112 -15.11 3.62 20.37
N MET A 113 -14.29 3.23 21.33
CA MET A 113 -14.27 1.83 21.83
C MET A 113 -15.60 1.47 22.51
N ASP A 114 -16.22 2.40 23.26
CA ASP A 114 -17.53 2.20 23.87
C ASP A 114 -18.66 2.07 22.83
N ARG A 115 -18.51 2.67 21.66
CA ARG A 115 -19.42 2.48 20.49
C ARG A 115 -19.24 1.16 19.77
N GLY A 116 -18.21 0.38 20.11
CA GLY A 116 -17.89 -0.86 19.40
C GLY A 116 -17.04 -0.67 18.14
N VAL A 117 -16.49 0.52 17.88
CA VAL A 117 -15.59 0.76 16.75
C VAL A 117 -14.39 -0.17 16.78
N GLY A 118 -13.99 -0.72 15.62
CA GLY A 118 -12.83 -1.60 15.51
C GLY A 118 -11.52 -0.87 15.84
N LEU A 119 -10.51 -1.62 16.30
CA LEU A 119 -9.18 -1.08 16.59
C LEU A 119 -8.11 -2.01 16.00
N VAL A 120 -7.20 -1.46 15.22
CA VAL A 120 -6.01 -2.16 14.73
C VAL A 120 -4.78 -1.37 15.14
N CYS A 121 -3.82 -2.02 15.82
CA CYS A 121 -2.53 -1.42 16.14
C CYS A 121 -1.42 -2.22 15.47
N ILE A 122 -0.55 -1.52 14.73
CA ILE A 122 0.50 -2.13 13.93
C ILE A 122 1.87 -1.71 14.47
N HIS A 123 2.73 -2.69 14.67
CA HIS A 123 4.11 -2.58 15.07
C HIS A 123 4.25 -1.85 16.43
N TYR A 124 5.00 -0.77 16.48
CA TYR A 124 5.26 -0.04 17.71
C TYR A 124 3.99 0.59 18.32
N ALA A 125 2.92 0.78 17.53
CA ALA A 125 1.62 1.22 18.05
C ALA A 125 0.93 0.21 19.00
N VAL A 126 1.48 -0.98 19.22
CA VAL A 126 1.02 -1.90 20.30
C VAL A 126 1.62 -1.55 21.65
N GLU A 127 2.59 -0.63 21.73
CA GLU A 127 3.23 -0.22 22.97
C GLU A 127 2.64 1.09 23.50
N VAL A 128 2.23 1.06 24.75
CA VAL A 128 1.84 2.23 25.54
C VAL A 128 2.46 2.12 26.95
N PRO A 129 2.71 3.24 27.66
CA PRO A 129 3.19 3.18 29.03
C PRO A 129 2.22 2.40 29.93
N LYS A 130 2.76 1.57 30.81
CA LYS A 130 1.99 0.73 31.71
C LYS A 130 0.94 1.50 32.50
N GLU A 131 1.34 2.67 33.04
CA GLU A 131 0.50 3.48 33.92
C GLU A 131 -0.40 4.48 33.15
N ARG A 132 -0.22 4.55 31.80
CA ARG A 132 -0.99 5.45 30.95
C ARG A 132 -1.25 4.78 29.59
N GLY A 133 -2.43 4.23 29.42
CA GLY A 133 -2.81 3.46 28.23
C GLY A 133 -2.76 1.95 28.42
N GLY A 134 -1.92 1.39 29.31
CA GLY A 134 -1.83 -0.06 29.52
C GLY A 134 -3.17 -0.70 29.89
N PRO A 135 -3.90 -0.24 30.90
CA PRO A 135 -5.23 -0.76 31.27
C PRO A 135 -6.24 -0.65 30.10
N GLU A 136 -6.23 0.48 29.39
CA GLU A 136 -7.08 0.74 28.23
C GLU A 136 -6.77 -0.22 27.10
N PHE A 137 -5.51 -0.43 26.74
CA PHE A 137 -5.09 -1.33 25.65
C PHE A 137 -5.37 -2.80 26.01
N LEU A 138 -5.23 -3.21 27.28
CA LEU A 138 -5.71 -4.53 27.70
C LEU A 138 -7.20 -4.69 27.47
N GLN A 139 -8.00 -3.63 27.72
CA GLN A 139 -9.45 -3.65 27.52
C GLN A 139 -9.81 -3.57 26.05
N TRP A 140 -9.17 -2.70 25.26
CA TRP A 140 -9.57 -2.37 23.88
C TRP A 140 -8.95 -3.28 22.85
N LEU A 141 -7.62 -3.54 22.96
CA LEU A 141 -6.83 -4.33 22.02
C LEU A 141 -6.67 -5.79 22.48
N GLY A 142 -6.88 -6.09 23.75
CA GLY A 142 -6.73 -7.44 24.33
C GLY A 142 -5.32 -7.76 24.81
N GLY A 143 -4.34 -6.97 24.43
CA GLY A 143 -2.95 -7.08 24.81
C GLY A 143 -2.14 -5.88 24.36
N TYR A 144 -0.96 -5.69 24.91
CA TYR A 144 -0.05 -4.61 24.55
C TYR A 144 1.40 -4.97 24.88
N PHE A 145 2.35 -4.22 24.34
CA PHE A 145 3.74 -4.29 24.74
C PHE A 145 3.92 -3.51 26.07
N GLU A 146 4.42 -4.19 27.10
CA GLU A 146 4.74 -3.57 28.39
C GLU A 146 6.26 -3.46 28.55
N THR A 147 6.76 -2.25 28.70
CA THR A 147 8.18 -1.97 28.96
C THR A 147 8.67 -2.78 30.18
N HIS A 148 9.88 -3.33 30.14
CA HIS A 148 10.48 -4.28 31.11
C HIS A 148 9.78 -5.64 31.22
N TRP A 149 8.84 -5.96 30.34
CA TRP A 149 8.17 -7.25 30.23
C TRP A 149 8.28 -7.84 28.83
N SER A 150 7.83 -7.09 27.84
CA SER A 150 7.90 -7.49 26.44
C SER A 150 9.26 -7.13 25.83
N VAL A 151 9.62 -7.75 24.70
CA VAL A 151 10.90 -7.55 24.00
C VAL A 151 10.72 -7.36 22.51
N ASN A 152 11.69 -6.68 21.87
CA ASN A 152 11.67 -6.27 20.48
C ASN A 152 12.91 -6.70 19.66
N PRO A 153 13.26 -7.99 19.61
CA PRO A 153 14.37 -8.42 18.77
C PRO A 153 13.99 -8.51 17.30
N HIS A 154 14.98 -8.33 16.42
CA HIS A 154 14.87 -8.71 15.01
C HIS A 154 15.08 -10.21 14.88
N TRP A 155 14.16 -10.90 14.24
CA TRP A 155 14.27 -12.33 13.99
C TRP A 155 13.36 -12.83 12.89
N LYS A 156 13.71 -13.96 12.32
CA LYS A 156 12.94 -14.62 11.28
C LYS A 156 11.93 -15.57 11.93
N ALA A 157 10.66 -15.20 11.89
CA ALA A 157 9.56 -15.96 12.46
C ALA A 157 8.85 -16.81 11.39
N ARG A 158 8.57 -18.07 11.73
CA ARG A 158 7.79 -19.00 10.91
C ARG A 158 6.41 -19.20 11.54
N PHE A 159 5.38 -18.99 10.72
CA PHE A 159 3.98 -19.12 11.10
C PHE A 159 3.34 -20.31 10.37
N ASP A 160 3.34 -21.48 11.06
CA ASP A 160 2.84 -22.75 10.52
C ASP A 160 2.56 -23.72 11.68
N PRO A 161 1.30 -24.20 11.90
CA PRO A 161 0.09 -23.85 11.16
C PRO A 161 -0.51 -22.51 11.57
N LEU A 162 -1.42 -21.99 10.70
CA LEU A 162 -2.25 -20.83 11.03
C LEU A 162 -3.59 -21.30 11.63
N PRO A 163 -4.16 -20.55 12.61
CA PRO A 163 -5.47 -20.88 13.16
C PRO A 163 -6.58 -20.67 12.13
N LYS A 164 -7.71 -21.36 12.30
CA LYS A 164 -8.91 -21.11 11.51
C LYS A 164 -9.63 -19.87 12.04
N HIS A 165 -9.48 -18.74 11.35
CA HIS A 165 -10.08 -17.46 11.71
C HIS A 165 -10.36 -16.64 10.44
N PRO A 166 -11.36 -15.73 10.38
CA PRO A 166 -11.55 -14.87 9.20
C PRO A 166 -10.28 -14.10 8.79
N ILE A 167 -9.47 -13.65 9.76
CA ILE A 167 -8.20 -12.95 9.52
C ILE A 167 -7.19 -13.81 8.74
N THR A 168 -7.23 -15.13 8.87
CA THR A 168 -6.33 -16.06 8.16
C THR A 168 -6.92 -16.60 6.85
N ALA A 169 -8.09 -16.11 6.44
CA ALA A 169 -8.70 -16.53 5.17
C ALA A 169 -7.75 -16.25 3.99
N GLY A 170 -7.49 -17.26 3.16
CA GLY A 170 -6.60 -17.18 2.01
C GLY A 170 -5.12 -16.94 2.32
N VAL A 171 -4.72 -16.84 3.59
CA VAL A 171 -3.32 -16.71 4.01
C VAL A 171 -2.68 -18.10 4.08
N LYS A 172 -1.53 -18.27 3.43
CA LYS A 172 -0.73 -19.49 3.52
C LYS A 172 0.29 -19.39 4.65
N PRO A 173 0.74 -20.53 5.23
CA PRO A 173 1.89 -20.52 6.11
C PRO A 173 3.07 -19.77 5.48
N PHE A 174 3.75 -18.94 6.26
CA PHE A 174 4.86 -18.12 5.77
C PHE A 174 5.93 -17.92 6.83
N GLU A 175 7.08 -17.45 6.37
CA GLU A 175 8.21 -17.09 7.21
C GLU A 175 8.72 -15.73 6.76
N THR A 176 9.00 -14.82 7.70
CA THR A 176 9.57 -13.51 7.36
C THR A 176 10.40 -12.93 8.50
N ASN A 177 11.43 -12.17 8.12
CA ASN A 177 12.22 -11.38 9.04
C ASN A 177 11.52 -10.06 9.34
N ASP A 178 11.43 -9.72 10.64
CA ASP A 178 10.92 -8.43 11.09
C ASP A 178 11.43 -8.16 12.52
N GLU A 179 11.20 -6.98 13.06
CA GLU A 179 11.32 -6.70 14.47
C GLU A 179 10.07 -7.21 15.20
N TRP A 180 9.96 -8.54 15.29
CA TRP A 180 8.80 -9.16 15.91
C TRP A 180 8.83 -9.02 17.41
N TYR A 181 7.98 -8.13 17.96
CA TYR A 181 7.82 -7.99 19.41
C TYR A 181 7.12 -9.22 19.96
N PHE A 182 7.56 -9.68 21.12
CA PHE A 182 6.92 -10.79 21.77
C PHE A 182 6.94 -10.70 23.31
N HIS A 183 6.42 -11.74 23.98
CA HIS A 183 6.14 -11.74 25.41
C HIS A 183 5.19 -10.60 25.81
N MET A 184 4.12 -10.47 25.01
CA MET A 184 3.14 -9.40 25.18
C MET A 184 2.37 -9.56 26.50
N ARG A 185 1.89 -8.45 27.04
CA ARG A 185 0.96 -8.47 28.17
C ARG A 185 -0.46 -8.64 27.61
N PHE A 186 -1.11 -9.75 27.94
CA PHE A 186 -2.49 -10.04 27.54
C PHE A 186 -3.46 -9.91 28.70
N ARG A 187 -4.75 -9.79 28.42
CA ARG A 187 -5.81 -9.93 29.42
C ARG A 187 -5.64 -11.23 30.21
N ASN A 188 -6.03 -11.21 31.47
CA ASN A 188 -5.92 -12.40 32.34
C ASN A 188 -6.58 -13.64 31.70
N GLY A 189 -5.82 -14.72 31.57
CA GLY A 189 -6.26 -15.97 30.95
C GLY A 189 -6.54 -15.86 29.45
N MET A 190 -6.00 -14.87 28.74
CA MET A 190 -6.28 -14.65 27.31
C MET A 190 -7.80 -14.56 26.98
N LYS A 191 -8.61 -14.10 27.93
CA LYS A 191 -10.05 -14.03 27.75
C LYS A 191 -10.44 -13.17 26.55
N ASP A 192 -11.23 -13.73 25.64
CA ASP A 192 -11.67 -13.09 24.38
C ASP A 192 -10.49 -12.59 23.53
N VAL A 193 -9.34 -13.27 23.62
CA VAL A 193 -8.14 -13.03 22.81
C VAL A 193 -7.77 -14.30 22.07
N THR A 194 -7.67 -14.23 20.76
CA THR A 194 -7.29 -15.36 19.90
C THR A 194 -5.91 -15.07 19.27
N PRO A 195 -4.89 -15.89 19.55
CA PRO A 195 -3.62 -15.81 18.83
C PRO A 195 -3.83 -16.05 17.32
N ILE A 196 -3.31 -15.16 16.49
CA ILE A 196 -3.41 -15.24 15.03
C ILE A 196 -2.06 -15.66 14.44
N LEU A 197 -0.96 -15.05 14.88
CA LEU A 197 0.40 -15.48 14.55
C LEU A 197 1.13 -15.86 15.83
N SER A 198 1.67 -17.07 15.85
CA SER A 198 2.47 -17.57 16.95
C SER A 198 3.71 -18.27 16.39
N ALA A 199 4.85 -18.04 17.02
CA ALA A 199 6.11 -18.68 16.65
C ALA A 199 6.98 -18.96 17.87
N ILE A 200 7.91 -19.89 17.74
CA ILE A 200 8.92 -20.16 18.76
C ILE A 200 10.10 -19.23 18.50
N ALA A 201 10.33 -18.30 19.42
CA ALA A 201 11.46 -17.40 19.32
C ALA A 201 12.78 -18.20 19.54
N PRO A 202 13.81 -18.00 18.69
CA PRO A 202 15.10 -18.65 18.86
C PRO A 202 15.86 -18.06 20.07
N GLU A 203 16.72 -18.84 20.72
CA GLU A 203 17.51 -18.42 21.88
C GLU A 203 18.38 -17.20 21.58
N SER A 204 18.83 -17.03 20.34
CA SER A 204 19.59 -15.85 19.88
C SER A 204 18.87 -14.53 20.09
N THR A 205 17.53 -14.51 20.15
CA THR A 205 16.77 -13.31 20.49
C THR A 205 17.05 -12.78 21.90
N MET A 206 17.64 -13.63 22.75
CA MET A 206 17.99 -13.31 24.12
C MET A 206 19.48 -13.03 24.34
N GLU A 207 20.29 -12.92 23.29
CA GLU A 207 21.72 -12.54 23.36
C GLU A 207 21.91 -11.02 23.61
N ARG A 208 20.95 -10.40 24.27
CA ARG A 208 20.92 -8.98 24.65
C ARG A 208 20.85 -8.89 26.19
N PRO A 209 21.44 -7.87 26.83
CA PRO A 209 21.30 -7.70 28.28
C PRO A 209 19.83 -7.42 28.65
N ASP A 210 19.50 -7.60 29.93
CA ASP A 210 18.19 -7.18 30.44
C ASP A 210 18.02 -5.67 30.34
N GLY A 211 16.81 -5.23 30.01
CA GLY A 211 16.51 -3.82 29.77
C GLY A 211 15.04 -3.58 29.39
N PRO A 212 14.68 -2.31 29.19
CA PRO A 212 13.28 -1.94 28.94
C PRO A 212 12.60 -2.71 27.81
N HIS A 213 13.36 -3.05 26.73
CA HIS A 213 12.85 -3.71 25.52
C HIS A 213 13.68 -4.94 25.13
N SER A 214 14.70 -5.33 25.93
CA SER A 214 15.72 -6.26 25.46
C SER A 214 15.73 -7.60 26.19
N GLY A 215 15.22 -7.67 27.40
CA GLY A 215 15.18 -8.93 28.16
C GLY A 215 14.78 -8.74 29.63
N ASN A 216 14.36 -9.83 30.24
CA ASN A 216 14.09 -9.98 31.65
C ASN A 216 14.04 -11.48 31.97
N PRO A 217 14.10 -11.88 33.28
CA PRO A 217 14.11 -13.30 33.67
C PRO A 217 12.90 -14.10 33.18
N ASP A 218 11.72 -13.47 33.05
CA ASP A 218 10.50 -14.16 32.66
C ASP A 218 10.51 -14.50 31.15
N VAL A 219 10.84 -13.54 30.26
CA VAL A 219 10.92 -13.80 28.84
C VAL A 219 12.06 -14.79 28.51
N ARG A 220 13.21 -14.73 29.23
CA ARG A 220 14.28 -15.68 29.00
C ARG A 220 13.86 -17.11 29.37
N ARG A 221 13.10 -17.27 30.45
CA ARG A 221 12.51 -18.57 30.83
C ARG A 221 11.51 -19.04 29.75
N ALA A 222 10.64 -18.17 29.27
CA ALA A 222 9.68 -18.52 28.24
C ALA A 222 10.37 -18.97 26.93
N VAL A 223 11.43 -18.28 26.49
CA VAL A 223 12.22 -18.67 25.32
C VAL A 223 12.96 -20.00 25.56
N ALA A 224 13.61 -20.17 26.70
CA ALA A 224 14.29 -21.42 27.05
C ALA A 224 13.33 -22.63 27.11
N ASN A 225 12.10 -22.41 27.58
CA ASN A 225 11.04 -23.42 27.59
C ASN A 225 10.39 -23.60 26.20
N ARG A 226 10.81 -22.87 25.18
CA ARG A 226 10.21 -22.90 23.82
C ARG A 226 8.69 -22.61 23.83
N GLU A 227 8.26 -21.71 24.69
CA GLU A 227 6.87 -21.29 24.76
C GLU A 227 6.49 -20.50 23.50
N PRO A 228 5.37 -20.82 22.83
CA PRO A 228 4.91 -20.06 21.66
C PRO A 228 4.71 -18.59 22.01
N GLN A 229 5.31 -17.71 21.22
CA GLN A 229 5.19 -16.27 21.36
C GLN A 229 4.12 -15.75 20.37
N HIS A 230 3.14 -15.03 20.90
CA HIS A 230 2.03 -14.50 20.09
C HIS A 230 2.40 -13.09 19.61
N VAL A 231 2.66 -12.97 18.30
CA VAL A 231 3.09 -11.72 17.66
C VAL A 231 1.98 -11.04 16.87
N ALA A 232 0.85 -11.70 16.70
CA ALA A 232 -0.40 -11.10 16.25
C ALA A 232 -1.58 -11.79 16.94
N TRP A 233 -2.59 -10.99 17.28
CA TRP A 233 -3.77 -11.48 17.99
C TRP A 233 -5.03 -10.71 17.60
N ALA A 234 -6.15 -11.42 17.59
CA ALA A 234 -7.49 -10.83 17.51
C ALA A 234 -8.10 -10.77 18.90
N SER A 235 -8.92 -9.78 19.16
CA SER A 235 -9.73 -9.74 20.38
C SER A 235 -11.13 -9.21 20.13
N GLU A 236 -12.06 -9.66 20.97
CA GLU A 236 -13.44 -9.20 20.93
C GLU A 236 -13.80 -8.54 22.27
N ARG A 237 -14.59 -7.47 22.20
CA ARG A 237 -15.10 -6.75 23.36
C ARG A 237 -16.55 -7.13 23.62
N PRO A 238 -17.05 -7.07 24.88
CA PRO A 238 -18.43 -7.43 25.19
C PRO A 238 -19.50 -6.64 24.43
N ASN A 239 -19.18 -5.45 23.94
CA ASN A 239 -20.07 -4.61 23.13
C ASN A 239 -20.03 -4.95 21.63
N GLY A 240 -19.40 -6.05 21.24
CA GLY A 240 -19.24 -6.48 19.85
C GLY A 240 -18.07 -5.84 19.10
N GLY A 241 -17.37 -4.87 19.67
CA GLY A 241 -16.20 -4.27 19.06
C GLY A 241 -15.07 -5.29 18.90
N ARG A 242 -14.35 -5.23 17.78
CA ARG A 242 -13.25 -6.14 17.43
C ARG A 242 -11.92 -5.41 17.40
N ALA A 243 -10.84 -6.10 17.74
CA ALA A 243 -9.53 -5.49 17.65
C ALA A 243 -8.46 -6.47 17.17
N PHE A 244 -7.36 -5.93 16.64
CA PHE A 244 -6.24 -6.69 16.14
C PHE A 244 -4.92 -6.00 16.47
N GLY A 245 -4.03 -6.70 17.14
CA GLY A 245 -2.65 -6.29 17.38
C GLY A 245 -1.70 -7.07 16.47
N TYR A 246 -0.74 -6.39 15.87
CA TYR A 246 0.25 -6.97 14.96
C TYR A 246 1.61 -6.34 15.22
N THR A 247 2.59 -7.13 15.63
CA THR A 247 3.90 -6.61 16.06
C THR A 247 4.93 -6.50 14.95
N GLY A 248 4.69 -7.10 13.78
CA GLY A 248 5.49 -6.88 12.58
C GLY A 248 5.23 -5.51 11.94
N GLY A 249 5.97 -5.18 10.91
CA GLY A 249 5.85 -3.91 10.17
C GLY A 249 6.96 -2.91 10.49
N HIS A 250 8.05 -3.34 11.15
CA HIS A 250 9.27 -2.54 11.22
C HIS A 250 9.83 -2.29 9.84
N TYR A 251 10.03 -3.37 9.08
CA TYR A 251 10.50 -3.27 7.70
C TYR A 251 9.35 -3.04 6.74
N HIS A 252 9.33 -1.88 6.10
CA HIS A 252 8.34 -1.51 5.09
C HIS A 252 8.25 -2.52 3.94
N TRP A 253 9.36 -3.16 3.62
CA TRP A 253 9.47 -4.15 2.54
C TRP A 253 8.56 -5.37 2.73
N ASN A 254 8.21 -5.71 3.97
CA ASN A 254 7.25 -6.78 4.25
C ASN A 254 5.86 -6.53 3.67
N TRP A 255 5.48 -5.27 3.43
CA TRP A 255 4.23 -4.94 2.73
C TRP A 255 4.22 -5.30 1.25
N GLY A 256 5.37 -5.61 0.65
CA GLY A 256 5.48 -6.19 -0.70
C GLY A 256 5.06 -7.64 -0.78
N ARG A 257 5.00 -8.35 0.35
CA ARG A 257 4.66 -9.77 0.42
C ARG A 257 3.15 -9.98 0.51
N THR A 258 2.69 -11.03 -0.16
CA THR A 258 1.26 -11.35 -0.19
C THR A 258 0.71 -11.71 1.20
N GLU A 259 1.40 -12.57 1.95
CA GLU A 259 0.84 -13.19 3.14
C GLU A 259 0.67 -12.20 4.32
N PRO A 260 1.70 -11.43 4.75
CA PRO A 260 1.52 -10.46 5.82
C PRO A 260 0.55 -9.35 5.42
N THR A 261 0.59 -8.86 4.19
CA THR A 261 -0.31 -7.80 3.71
C THR A 261 -1.75 -8.27 3.67
N ARG A 262 -2.01 -9.51 3.17
CA ARG A 262 -3.35 -10.11 3.20
C ARG A 262 -3.88 -10.29 4.61
N LEU A 263 -3.04 -10.80 5.52
CA LEU A 263 -3.42 -11.01 6.92
C LEU A 263 -3.86 -9.71 7.59
N VAL A 264 -3.08 -8.64 7.45
CA VAL A 264 -3.41 -7.35 8.07
C VAL A 264 -4.62 -6.69 7.38
N ALA A 265 -4.74 -6.79 6.05
CA ALA A 265 -5.93 -6.31 5.34
C ALA A 265 -7.20 -7.07 5.75
N ASN A 266 -7.13 -8.40 5.89
CA ASN A 266 -8.24 -9.21 6.44
C ASN A 266 -8.62 -8.74 7.85
N ALA A 267 -7.64 -8.45 8.71
CA ALA A 267 -7.89 -7.96 10.06
C ALA A 267 -8.59 -6.59 10.06
N ILE A 268 -8.22 -5.70 9.15
CA ILE A 268 -8.88 -4.39 8.97
C ILE A 268 -10.34 -4.61 8.54
N LEU A 269 -10.60 -5.48 7.57
CA LEU A 269 -11.96 -5.81 7.15
C LEU A 269 -12.76 -6.41 8.31
N TRP A 270 -12.21 -7.40 9.01
CA TRP A 270 -12.85 -8.06 10.13
C TRP A 270 -13.19 -7.10 11.28
N THR A 271 -12.27 -6.19 11.62
CA THR A 271 -12.51 -5.20 12.68
C THR A 271 -13.55 -4.14 12.28
N ALA A 272 -13.69 -3.85 10.98
CA ALA A 272 -14.73 -2.96 10.45
C ALA A 272 -16.09 -3.66 10.28
N HIS A 273 -16.22 -4.93 10.69
CA HIS A 273 -17.41 -5.77 10.44
C HIS A 273 -17.75 -5.89 8.95
N ILE A 274 -16.73 -5.95 8.11
CA ILE A 274 -16.84 -6.31 6.70
C ILE A 274 -16.53 -7.81 6.58
N ASP A 275 -17.35 -8.55 5.83
CA ASP A 275 -17.10 -9.95 5.57
C ASP A 275 -15.78 -10.14 4.81
N VAL A 276 -14.88 -10.92 5.39
CA VAL A 276 -13.61 -11.27 4.75
C VAL A 276 -13.89 -12.35 3.71
N PRO A 277 -13.50 -12.15 2.43
CA PRO A 277 -13.66 -13.19 1.41
C PRO A 277 -12.96 -14.49 1.82
N GLU A 278 -13.49 -15.64 1.42
CA GLU A 278 -12.85 -16.95 1.71
C GLU A 278 -11.42 -17.04 1.17
N SER A 279 -11.14 -16.39 0.03
CA SER A 279 -9.80 -16.26 -0.56
C SER A 279 -8.91 -15.21 0.13
N GLY A 280 -9.43 -14.50 1.14
CA GLY A 280 -8.82 -13.35 1.77
C GLY A 280 -8.85 -12.09 0.90
N ALA A 281 -8.27 -11.01 1.43
CA ALA A 281 -8.11 -9.74 0.72
C ALA A 281 -7.32 -9.91 -0.59
N VAL A 282 -7.69 -9.13 -1.60
CA VAL A 282 -7.03 -9.15 -2.92
C VAL A 282 -5.69 -8.41 -2.82
N VAL A 283 -4.62 -9.18 -2.74
CA VAL A 283 -3.25 -8.65 -2.68
C VAL A 283 -2.51 -9.00 -3.96
N GLU A 284 -1.92 -8.01 -4.58
CA GLU A 284 -0.90 -8.17 -5.61
C GLU A 284 0.46 -7.91 -4.96
N PRO A 285 1.47 -8.77 -5.17
CA PRO A 285 2.81 -8.52 -4.67
C PRO A 285 3.31 -7.16 -5.17
N ILE A 286 3.86 -6.34 -4.27
CA ILE A 286 4.35 -5.02 -4.62
C ILE A 286 5.86 -5.10 -4.80
N GLU A 287 6.33 -4.52 -5.88
CA GLU A 287 7.74 -4.50 -6.25
C GLU A 287 8.56 -3.63 -5.28
N ALA A 288 9.82 -4.00 -5.03
CA ALA A 288 10.72 -3.24 -4.16
C ALA A 288 10.86 -1.77 -4.63
N THR A 289 10.93 -1.55 -5.95
CA THR A 289 10.97 -0.22 -6.55
C THR A 289 9.69 0.59 -6.29
N LYS A 290 8.53 -0.06 -6.20
CA LYS A 290 7.25 0.60 -5.91
C LYS A 290 7.09 0.93 -4.44
N LEU A 291 7.67 0.13 -3.56
CA LEU A 291 7.65 0.35 -2.11
C LEU A 291 8.48 1.56 -1.66
N ILE A 292 9.33 2.12 -2.53
CA ILE A 292 10.05 3.37 -2.26
C ILE A 292 9.08 4.56 -2.16
N GLU A 293 7.94 4.47 -2.85
CA GLU A 293 6.99 5.57 -2.90
C GLU A 293 6.37 5.86 -1.53
N ASN A 294 6.22 7.15 -1.26
CA ASN A 294 5.61 7.68 -0.04
C ASN A 294 6.37 7.36 1.26
N GLN A 295 7.58 6.84 1.19
CA GLN A 295 8.47 6.74 2.34
C GLN A 295 8.84 8.12 2.86
N ASP A 296 9.23 8.18 4.13
CA ASP A 296 9.52 9.46 4.79
C ASP A 296 10.88 10.05 4.35
N GLU A 297 11.80 9.20 3.94
CA GLU A 297 13.13 9.57 3.47
C GLU A 297 13.38 9.09 2.03
N ALA A 298 14.20 9.83 1.30
CA ALA A 298 14.67 9.40 0.00
C ALA A 298 15.59 8.18 0.11
N PRO A 299 15.61 7.28 -0.88
CA PRO A 299 16.54 6.16 -0.87
C PRO A 299 18.00 6.66 -0.81
N PRO A 300 18.88 5.99 -0.03
CA PRO A 300 20.30 6.33 -0.02
C PRO A 300 20.93 6.08 -1.39
N GLU A 301 22.01 6.80 -1.72
CA GLU A 301 22.70 6.72 -3.03
C GLU A 301 23.09 5.29 -3.44
N ASN A 302 23.40 4.43 -2.49
CA ASN A 302 23.75 3.02 -2.73
C ASN A 302 22.57 2.06 -2.60
N PHE A 303 21.35 2.56 -2.58
CA PHE A 303 20.15 1.71 -2.47
C PHE A 303 20.06 0.76 -3.66
N ASN A 304 19.94 -0.54 -3.36
CA ASN A 304 19.80 -1.59 -4.36
C ASN A 304 18.47 -2.33 -4.19
N PRO A 305 17.44 -2.03 -4.99
CA PRO A 305 16.15 -2.71 -4.89
C PRO A 305 16.22 -4.22 -5.13
N ALA A 306 17.24 -4.72 -5.86
CA ALA A 306 17.39 -6.15 -6.08
C ALA A 306 17.87 -6.90 -4.82
N GLU A 307 18.68 -6.27 -3.98
CA GLU A 307 19.09 -6.83 -2.70
C GLU A 307 17.90 -6.89 -1.73
N VAL A 308 17.16 -5.81 -1.61
CA VAL A 308 15.93 -5.76 -0.80
C VAL A 308 14.92 -6.81 -1.27
N ALA A 309 14.68 -6.89 -2.56
CA ALA A 309 13.76 -7.86 -3.13
C ALA A 309 14.16 -9.31 -2.82
N LYS A 310 15.46 -9.61 -2.87
CA LYS A 310 16.01 -10.91 -2.51
C LYS A 310 15.88 -11.20 -1.01
N GLU A 311 16.19 -10.22 -0.17
CA GLU A 311 16.13 -10.36 1.29
C GLU A 311 14.71 -10.60 1.78
N PHE A 312 13.75 -9.84 1.25
CA PHE A 312 12.35 -9.89 1.69
C PHE A 312 11.46 -10.80 0.84
N ASP A 313 12.01 -11.50 -0.16
CA ASP A 313 11.27 -12.41 -1.05
C ASP A 313 10.06 -11.70 -1.69
N ILE A 314 10.32 -10.55 -2.28
CA ILE A 314 9.36 -9.73 -3.04
C ILE A 314 9.84 -9.52 -4.47
N PRO A 315 8.96 -9.15 -5.42
CA PRO A 315 9.41 -8.80 -6.75
C PRO A 315 10.40 -7.62 -6.71
N VAL A 316 11.45 -7.69 -7.52
CA VAL A 316 12.46 -6.61 -7.59
C VAL A 316 11.80 -5.30 -7.99
N GLY A 317 10.81 -5.39 -8.83
CA GLY A 317 10.42 -4.31 -9.68
C GLY A 317 11.35 -4.32 -10.86
N GLN A 318 10.80 -4.53 -11.99
CA GLN A 318 11.60 -4.34 -13.17
C GLN A 318 11.85 -2.82 -13.26
N SER A 319 13.11 -2.42 -13.19
CA SER A 319 13.55 -1.26 -13.97
C SER A 319 12.82 -1.39 -15.29
N VAL A 320 12.00 -0.45 -15.65
CA VAL A 320 10.96 -0.49 -16.67
C VAL A 320 11.36 -1.29 -17.94
N GLY A 321 11.33 -2.57 -17.86
CA GLY A 321 11.54 -3.62 -18.83
C GLY A 321 10.53 -4.76 -18.67
N ALA A 322 9.59 -4.66 -17.69
CA ALA A 322 8.54 -5.64 -17.45
C ALA A 322 7.58 -5.69 -18.63
N LYS A 323 7.05 -6.87 -18.91
CA LYS A 323 6.05 -7.09 -19.95
C LYS A 323 4.95 -6.04 -19.84
N GLN A 324 5.15 -4.93 -20.53
CA GLN A 324 4.14 -3.90 -20.67
C GLN A 324 2.90 -4.50 -21.34
N PRO A 325 1.69 -4.11 -20.94
CA PRO A 325 0.48 -4.70 -21.50
C PRO A 325 0.44 -4.52 -23.02
N GLY A 326 0.15 -5.60 -23.74
CA GLY A 326 -0.14 -5.56 -25.17
C GLY A 326 1.07 -5.65 -26.11
N LYS A 327 0.78 -5.49 -27.42
CA LYS A 327 1.79 -5.51 -28.49
C LYS A 327 2.48 -4.16 -28.58
N LEU A 328 3.81 -4.15 -28.64
CA LEU A 328 4.60 -2.94 -28.87
C LEU A 328 4.34 -2.40 -30.28
N LEU A 329 3.93 -1.14 -30.39
CA LEU A 329 3.80 -0.43 -31.67
C LEU A 329 5.03 0.42 -31.96
N PHE A 330 5.60 1.06 -30.94
CA PHE A 330 6.75 1.92 -31.03
C PHE A 330 7.54 1.94 -29.72
N SER A 331 8.84 2.12 -29.82
CA SER A 331 9.75 2.42 -28.71
C SER A 331 10.86 3.32 -29.19
N SER A 332 11.11 4.40 -28.46
CA SER A 332 12.23 5.31 -28.76
C SER A 332 13.56 4.77 -28.19
N LYS A 333 14.64 5.35 -28.65
CA LYS A 333 15.88 5.47 -27.84
C LYS A 333 15.64 6.48 -26.72
N THR A 334 16.55 6.54 -25.77
CA THR A 334 16.52 7.53 -24.69
C THR A 334 16.51 8.95 -25.27
N ILE A 335 15.56 9.77 -24.85
CA ILE A 335 15.47 11.19 -25.13
C ILE A 335 16.19 11.90 -23.98
N ASN A 336 17.14 12.77 -24.31
CA ASN A 336 17.94 13.52 -23.35
C ASN A 336 18.29 14.92 -23.90
N ALA A 337 19.05 15.71 -23.16
CA ALA A 337 19.44 17.07 -23.56
C ALA A 337 20.23 17.14 -24.88
N GLN A 338 20.80 16.04 -25.37
CA GLN A 338 21.49 15.95 -26.67
C GLN A 338 20.52 15.59 -27.81
N THR A 339 19.29 15.21 -27.51
CA THR A 339 18.27 14.95 -28.54
C THR A 339 17.89 16.26 -29.23
N SER A 340 17.87 16.26 -30.55
CA SER A 340 17.52 17.44 -31.33
C SER A 340 16.15 18.00 -30.91
N ARG A 341 16.11 19.27 -30.56
CA ARG A 341 14.90 19.97 -30.04
C ARG A 341 14.28 19.28 -28.81
N HIS A 342 15.05 18.43 -28.11
CA HIS A 342 14.57 17.64 -26.96
C HIS A 342 13.29 16.83 -27.24
N GLN A 343 13.01 16.52 -28.52
CA GLN A 343 11.78 15.93 -28.99
C GLN A 343 12.03 14.89 -30.07
N ILE A 344 11.15 13.90 -30.14
CA ILE A 344 10.98 13.00 -31.29
C ILE A 344 9.52 13.01 -31.75
N ASP A 345 9.31 12.83 -33.05
CA ASP A 345 7.98 12.67 -33.61
C ASP A 345 7.68 11.19 -33.85
N VAL A 346 6.47 10.79 -33.49
CA VAL A 346 5.97 9.41 -33.61
C VAL A 346 4.75 9.40 -34.51
N ASP A 347 4.73 8.49 -35.49
CA ASP A 347 3.62 8.25 -36.37
C ASP A 347 3.44 6.74 -36.55
N VAL A 348 2.40 6.18 -35.93
CA VAL A 348 2.18 4.73 -35.88
C VAL A 348 0.78 4.33 -36.37
N ASP A 349 0.72 3.15 -36.98
CA ASP A 349 -0.53 2.50 -37.39
C ASP A 349 -1.25 1.94 -36.14
N VAL A 350 -2.50 2.40 -35.93
CA VAL A 350 -3.35 1.95 -34.81
C VAL A 350 -4.64 1.28 -35.29
N ARG A 351 -4.69 0.82 -36.56
CA ARG A 351 -5.86 0.09 -37.06
C ARG A 351 -6.14 -1.18 -36.26
N GLY A 352 -7.41 -1.34 -35.88
CA GLY A 352 -7.83 -2.48 -35.04
C GLY A 352 -7.43 -2.42 -33.56
N VAL A 353 -6.72 -1.37 -33.15
CA VAL A 353 -6.36 -1.14 -31.75
C VAL A 353 -7.58 -0.64 -30.99
N LYS A 354 -7.95 -1.33 -29.90
CA LYS A 354 -9.03 -0.92 -29.00
C LYS A 354 -8.51 -0.17 -27.78
N LYS A 355 -7.38 -0.62 -27.22
CA LYS A 355 -6.73 -0.02 -26.04
C LYS A 355 -5.31 0.40 -26.39
N LEU A 356 -5.01 1.67 -26.16
CA LEU A 356 -3.70 2.27 -26.37
C LEU A 356 -3.05 2.60 -25.05
N TYR A 357 -1.75 2.34 -24.92
CA TYR A 357 -0.96 2.75 -23.77
C TYR A 357 0.19 3.64 -24.22
N LEU A 358 0.25 4.83 -23.67
CA LEU A 358 1.37 5.76 -23.78
C LEU A 358 2.23 5.56 -22.50
N ILE A 359 3.51 5.24 -22.68
CA ILE A 359 4.37 4.83 -21.58
C ILE A 359 5.67 5.63 -21.64
N VAL A 360 6.03 6.25 -20.52
CA VAL A 360 7.33 6.89 -20.29
C VAL A 360 8.09 6.08 -19.28
N THR A 361 9.36 5.86 -19.55
CA THR A 361 10.27 5.13 -18.67
C THR A 361 11.48 6.00 -18.36
N PRO A 362 12.08 5.90 -17.16
CA PRO A 362 13.29 6.62 -16.83
C PRO A 362 14.43 6.21 -17.75
N GLY A 363 15.45 7.03 -17.83
CA GLY A 363 16.73 6.68 -18.42
C GLY A 363 17.56 5.72 -17.57
N GLU A 364 18.81 5.51 -17.92
CA GLU A 364 19.76 4.73 -17.12
C GLU A 364 20.29 5.52 -15.92
N ASP A 365 20.01 6.81 -15.85
CA ASP A 365 20.43 7.79 -14.85
C ASP A 365 19.41 8.04 -13.72
N GLY A 366 18.31 7.25 -13.70
CA GLY A 366 17.28 7.28 -12.65
C GLY A 366 16.06 8.14 -12.99
N LEU A 367 15.29 8.52 -11.97
CA LEU A 367 14.00 9.20 -12.10
C LEU A 367 14.11 10.74 -11.99
N SER A 368 15.25 11.26 -11.61
CA SER A 368 15.42 12.69 -11.31
C SER A 368 15.29 13.56 -12.57
N CYS A 369 14.33 14.50 -12.55
CA CYS A 369 14.09 15.45 -13.65
C CYS A 369 13.60 14.82 -14.96
N ASP A 370 13.03 13.63 -14.93
CA ASP A 370 12.46 12.95 -16.10
C ASP A 370 11.05 13.44 -16.44
N TRP A 371 10.90 14.74 -16.60
CA TRP A 371 9.67 15.37 -17.04
C TRP A 371 9.44 15.09 -18.53
N ALA A 372 8.23 14.70 -18.89
CA ALA A 372 7.93 14.25 -20.22
C ALA A 372 6.56 14.73 -20.73
N ASP A 373 6.54 15.12 -21.98
CA ASP A 373 5.34 15.60 -22.66
C ASP A 373 5.01 14.74 -23.88
N TRP A 374 3.73 14.40 -24.01
CA TRP A 374 3.13 13.90 -25.23
C TRP A 374 2.51 15.09 -25.98
N ILE A 375 3.22 15.61 -26.98
CA ILE A 375 2.96 16.89 -27.63
C ILE A 375 1.98 16.71 -28.78
N ALA A 376 0.92 17.52 -28.80
CA ALA A 376 -0.11 17.58 -29.83
C ALA A 376 -0.60 16.19 -30.31
N PRO A 377 -0.99 15.27 -29.41
CA PRO A 377 -1.34 13.91 -29.79
C PRO A 377 -2.63 13.87 -30.60
N LYS A 378 -2.58 13.29 -31.81
CA LYS A 378 -3.68 13.27 -32.79
C LYS A 378 -3.98 11.85 -33.25
N LEU A 379 -5.27 11.52 -33.29
CA LEU A 379 -5.80 10.34 -33.98
C LEU A 379 -6.35 10.75 -35.37
N ILE A 380 -5.99 9.94 -36.34
CA ILE A 380 -6.44 10.11 -37.72
C ILE A 380 -7.33 8.91 -38.08
N ASP A 381 -8.49 9.18 -38.65
CA ASP A 381 -9.44 8.22 -39.22
C ASP A 381 -9.97 8.71 -40.61
N GLU A 382 -10.89 7.96 -41.20
CA GLU A 382 -11.49 8.33 -42.50
C GLU A 382 -12.31 9.64 -42.46
N LYS A 383 -12.71 10.08 -41.26
CA LYS A 383 -13.51 11.28 -41.02
C LYS A 383 -12.66 12.52 -40.78
N GLY A 384 -11.33 12.34 -40.57
CA GLY A 384 -10.39 13.41 -40.32
C GLY A 384 -9.48 13.20 -39.14
N THR A 385 -9.06 14.28 -38.50
CA THR A 385 -8.13 14.29 -37.37
C THR A 385 -8.85 14.79 -36.12
N ARG A 386 -8.63 14.10 -34.99
CA ARG A 386 -9.12 14.52 -33.68
C ARG A 386 -7.99 14.53 -32.65
N SER A 387 -8.11 15.37 -31.62
CA SER A 387 -7.15 15.37 -30.51
C SER A 387 -7.33 14.14 -29.62
N LEU A 388 -6.21 13.52 -29.21
CA LEU A 388 -6.23 12.48 -28.17
C LEU A 388 -6.62 13.06 -26.78
N LEU A 389 -6.44 14.38 -26.60
CA LEU A 389 -6.83 15.09 -25.37
C LEU A 389 -8.34 15.07 -25.12
N ASP A 390 -9.16 14.85 -26.15
CA ASP A 390 -10.62 14.79 -26.01
C ASP A 390 -11.09 13.44 -25.43
N LEU A 391 -10.21 12.43 -25.40
CA LEU A 391 -10.56 11.11 -24.90
C LEU A 391 -10.38 11.01 -23.37
N PRO A 392 -11.27 10.26 -22.70
CA PRO A 392 -11.08 9.93 -21.29
C PRO A 392 -9.97 8.89 -21.12
N TRP A 393 -9.25 8.96 -20.03
CA TRP A 393 -8.28 7.95 -19.63
C TRP A 393 -8.94 6.92 -18.73
N PHE A 394 -8.79 5.62 -19.03
CA PHE A 394 -9.14 4.57 -18.08
C PHE A 394 -7.98 4.28 -17.10
N ARG A 395 -6.76 4.76 -17.44
CA ARG A 395 -5.57 4.70 -16.59
C ARG A 395 -4.73 5.96 -16.80
N ALA A 396 -4.25 6.56 -15.72
CA ALA A 396 -3.28 7.65 -15.76
C ALA A 396 -2.43 7.56 -14.48
N THR A 397 -1.21 7.06 -14.60
CA THR A 397 -0.26 6.91 -13.48
C THR A 397 1.06 7.57 -13.83
N THR A 398 1.70 8.18 -12.84
CA THR A 398 3.03 8.79 -12.93
C THR A 398 3.70 8.65 -11.57
N ASP A 399 5.02 8.54 -11.53
CA ASP A 399 5.74 8.36 -10.28
C ASP A 399 5.87 9.67 -9.50
N TRP A 400 5.82 10.82 -10.17
CA TRP A 400 5.83 12.12 -9.52
C TRP A 400 4.79 13.05 -10.14
N GLY A 401 4.18 13.93 -9.31
CA GLY A 401 3.17 14.88 -9.76
C GLY A 401 1.86 14.21 -10.19
N GLN A 402 1.26 14.69 -11.28
CA GLN A 402 0.04 14.15 -11.87
C GLN A 402 0.11 14.18 -13.39
N VAL A 403 -0.48 13.18 -14.04
CA VAL A 403 -0.74 13.24 -15.49
C VAL A 403 -1.79 14.32 -15.76
N ARG A 404 -1.47 15.29 -16.62
CA ARG A 404 -2.33 16.45 -16.88
C ARG A 404 -2.50 16.72 -18.36
N LYS A 405 -3.67 17.23 -18.76
CA LYS A 405 -3.90 17.79 -20.09
C LYS A 405 -3.48 19.27 -20.08
N ASN A 406 -2.70 19.68 -21.07
CA ASN A 406 -2.21 21.05 -21.28
C ASN A 406 -1.51 21.67 -20.06
N ALA A 407 -0.90 20.82 -19.23
CA ALA A 407 -0.08 21.22 -18.09
C ALA A 407 0.94 20.13 -17.80
N ASN A 408 2.10 20.49 -17.29
CA ASN A 408 3.14 19.55 -16.88
C ASN A 408 2.77 18.83 -15.57
N ALA A 409 3.57 17.87 -15.15
CA ALA A 409 3.28 17.05 -13.97
C ALA A 409 3.10 17.85 -12.68
N ALA A 410 3.72 19.04 -12.54
CA ALA A 410 3.55 19.96 -11.42
C ALA A 410 2.32 20.87 -11.55
N GLY A 411 1.74 21.01 -12.73
CA GLY A 411 0.60 21.87 -13.01
C GLY A 411 0.97 23.22 -13.67
N GLY A 412 2.25 23.41 -14.04
CA GLY A 412 2.72 24.51 -14.86
C GLY A 412 2.43 24.30 -16.36
N PRO A 413 2.75 25.28 -17.23
CA PRO A 413 2.61 25.13 -18.66
C PRO A 413 3.57 24.06 -19.19
N LEU A 414 3.15 23.31 -20.23
CA LEU A 414 4.05 22.42 -20.96
C LEU A 414 5.06 23.25 -21.76
N LYS A 415 6.35 23.00 -21.53
CA LYS A 415 7.45 23.71 -22.23
C LYS A 415 8.47 22.73 -22.76
N VAL A 416 8.66 22.74 -24.07
CA VAL A 416 9.65 21.90 -24.74
C VAL A 416 10.49 22.79 -25.65
N TYR A 417 11.80 22.79 -25.44
CA TYR A 417 12.78 23.58 -26.19
C TYR A 417 12.41 25.07 -26.28
N GLY A 418 12.01 25.67 -25.14
CA GLY A 418 11.63 27.06 -25.01
C GLY A 418 10.24 27.43 -25.52
N GLU A 419 9.52 26.52 -26.14
CA GLU A 419 8.18 26.75 -26.68
C GLU A 419 7.08 26.17 -25.77
N THR A 420 6.01 26.94 -25.55
CA THR A 420 4.81 26.41 -24.88
C THR A 420 4.03 25.57 -25.87
N VAL A 421 3.68 24.33 -25.47
CA VAL A 421 3.01 23.37 -26.33
C VAL A 421 1.70 22.89 -25.70
N GLU A 422 0.78 22.32 -26.52
CA GLU A 422 -0.38 21.59 -26.06
C GLU A 422 -0.07 20.09 -26.02
N GLY A 423 -0.62 19.38 -25.02
CA GLY A 423 -0.37 17.95 -24.92
C GLY A 423 -0.73 17.35 -23.57
N ILE A 424 -0.04 16.29 -23.22
CA ILE A 424 -0.18 15.59 -21.92
C ILE A 424 1.16 15.62 -21.23
N GLY A 425 1.22 16.32 -20.09
CA GLY A 425 2.40 16.33 -19.24
C GLY A 425 2.39 15.19 -18.25
N THR A 426 3.56 14.61 -18.02
CA THR A 426 3.76 13.52 -17.09
C THR A 426 5.23 13.50 -16.57
N HIS A 427 5.55 12.54 -15.74
CA HIS A 427 6.91 12.29 -15.24
C HIS A 427 7.19 10.78 -15.34
N ALA A 428 8.41 10.39 -15.63
CA ALA A 428 8.78 8.97 -15.62
C ALA A 428 8.75 8.45 -14.14
N SER A 429 8.24 7.22 -13.89
CA SER A 429 7.62 6.33 -14.86
C SER A 429 6.15 6.65 -15.02
N SER A 430 5.63 6.63 -16.20
CA SER A 430 4.20 6.86 -16.39
C SER A 430 3.54 5.89 -17.37
N VAL A 431 2.25 5.64 -17.13
CA VAL A 431 1.39 4.86 -18.02
C VAL A 431 0.04 5.55 -18.16
N ILE A 432 -0.31 5.90 -19.39
CA ILE A 432 -1.62 6.48 -19.74
C ILE A 432 -2.34 5.50 -20.64
N GLY A 433 -3.52 5.05 -20.23
CA GLY A 433 -4.35 4.09 -20.97
C GLY A 433 -5.61 4.75 -21.51
N LEU A 434 -5.88 4.54 -22.81
CA LEU A 434 -7.02 5.10 -23.52
C LEU A 434 -7.76 4.02 -24.31
N ASP A 435 -9.09 4.10 -24.35
CA ASP A 435 -9.89 3.36 -25.32
C ASP A 435 -9.94 4.17 -26.62
N LEU A 436 -9.52 3.55 -27.74
CA LEU A 436 -9.54 4.20 -29.03
C LEU A 436 -10.92 4.04 -29.69
N PRO A 437 -11.45 5.13 -30.30
CA PRO A 437 -12.65 5.06 -31.10
C PRO A 437 -12.51 4.08 -32.28
N GLU A 438 -13.61 3.41 -32.62
CA GLU A 438 -13.66 2.53 -33.77
C GLU A 438 -13.34 3.33 -35.08
N GLY A 439 -12.55 2.72 -35.95
CA GLY A 439 -12.10 3.36 -37.20
C GLY A 439 -10.81 4.19 -37.06
N SER A 440 -10.20 4.27 -35.87
CA SER A 440 -8.89 4.91 -35.71
C SER A 440 -7.83 4.21 -36.55
N GLN A 441 -7.04 4.96 -37.32
CA GLN A 441 -6.08 4.41 -38.28
C GLN A 441 -4.63 4.71 -37.89
N ARG A 442 -4.36 5.98 -37.52
CA ARG A 442 -2.99 6.42 -37.17
C ARG A 442 -2.98 7.27 -35.91
N LEU A 443 -1.90 7.14 -35.13
CA LEU A 443 -1.58 8.06 -34.05
C LEU A 443 -0.34 8.86 -34.45
N GLN A 444 -0.45 10.19 -34.39
CA GLN A 444 0.67 11.11 -34.51
C GLN A 444 0.85 11.88 -33.21
N VAL A 445 2.07 11.91 -32.68
CA VAL A 445 2.38 12.58 -31.42
C VAL A 445 3.85 12.95 -31.35
N GLY A 446 4.16 14.16 -30.90
CA GLY A 446 5.49 14.51 -30.45
C GLY A 446 5.75 13.99 -29.05
N CYS A 447 6.98 13.62 -28.75
CA CYS A 447 7.40 13.19 -27.40
C CYS A 447 8.64 13.94 -27.01
N GLY A 448 8.58 14.72 -25.94
CA GLY A 448 9.64 15.64 -25.55
C GLY A 448 9.95 15.65 -24.06
N LEU A 449 11.11 16.25 -23.74
CA LEU A 449 11.44 16.60 -22.37
C LEU A 449 10.81 17.96 -22.04
N ASP A 450 10.07 18.02 -20.94
CA ASP A 450 9.58 19.28 -20.36
C ASP A 450 10.73 20.01 -19.63
N GLU A 451 10.68 21.32 -19.64
CA GLU A 451 11.70 22.15 -19.00
C GLU A 451 11.43 22.47 -17.51
N GLY A 452 10.36 21.91 -16.93
CA GLY A 452 10.00 22.01 -15.50
C GLY A 452 9.18 23.25 -15.16
#